data_f6b8c578abcf297ae9a5814b2a988ee1
#
_entry.id   f6b8c578abcf297ae9a5814b2a988ee1
#
_cell.length_a   1.000
_cell.length_b   1.000
_cell.length_c   1.000
_cell.angle_alpha   90.00
_cell.angle_beta   90.00
_cell.angle_gamma   90.00
#
_symmetry.space_group_name_H-M   'P 1'
#
loop_
_entity.id
_entity.type
_entity.pdbx_description
1 polymer ?
#
loop_
_entity_poly.entity_id
_entity_poly.type
_entity_poly.pdbx_seq_one_letter_code
_entity_poly.pdbx_strand_id
1 'polypeptide(L)'
;MASKFGPLYTESRLTAKQYHETELWDESFRLNVCCARAIEEAIRDSPRDDASLSPDCAKCVLEHYGIKRTMYVLSHSVKELGPQVQASPEIKEWSIGIKTVPDSEYGRYFTVDTALADLKAFIGQTRTAYQSLGLFDHAQCALGMYDEDVKGKVLVMKPSTLKEECWSQENQLWLATGGFGCDPKGRGRAIYATCLSDGEQTRWNREDFAGVLDEQYLPEWAQEKLAALRAPKQEQAVQAEVMTMC
;
A
#
# COMPACT_ATOMS: atom_id res chain seq x y z
N MET A 1 11.03 -3.95 -12.52
CA MET A 1 11.68 -4.87 -11.57
C MET A 1 10.61 -5.71 -10.90
N ALA A 2 10.85 -7.01 -10.69
CA ALA A 2 9.93 -7.85 -9.94
C ALA A 2 9.92 -7.43 -8.45
N SER A 3 8.80 -7.58 -7.74
CA SER A 3 8.74 -7.34 -6.29
C SER A 3 9.62 -8.34 -5.55
N LYS A 4 10.26 -7.91 -4.47
CA LYS A 4 11.05 -8.76 -3.56
C LYS A 4 10.25 -9.99 -3.09
N PHE A 5 8.94 -9.82 -2.91
CA PHE A 5 8.04 -10.85 -2.38
C PHE A 5 7.31 -11.64 -3.48
N GLY A 6 7.71 -11.49 -4.75
CA GLY A 6 7.04 -12.08 -5.90
C GLY A 6 5.71 -11.40 -6.24
N PRO A 7 5.04 -11.84 -7.33
CA PRO A 7 3.79 -11.21 -7.78
C PRO A 7 2.65 -11.50 -6.82
N LEU A 8 1.85 -10.49 -6.48
CA LEU A 8 0.56 -10.64 -5.82
C LEU A 8 -0.54 -10.29 -6.83
N TYR A 9 -1.21 -11.30 -7.34
CA TYR A 9 -2.32 -11.17 -8.29
C TYR A 9 -3.64 -11.29 -7.55
N THR A 10 -4.44 -10.23 -7.58
CA THR A 10 -5.67 -10.11 -6.77
C THR A 10 -6.96 -10.26 -7.59
N GLU A 11 -6.85 -10.44 -8.90
CA GLU A 11 -7.99 -10.68 -9.78
C GLU A 11 -8.19 -12.20 -10.02
N SER A 12 -9.33 -12.56 -10.62
CA SER A 12 -9.67 -13.95 -10.89
C SER A 12 -8.72 -14.59 -11.92
N ARG A 13 -8.63 -15.92 -11.92
CA ARG A 13 -7.89 -16.66 -12.95
C ARG A 13 -8.47 -16.43 -14.33
N LEU A 14 -9.80 -16.22 -14.43
CA LEU A 14 -10.45 -15.91 -15.71
C LEU A 14 -9.96 -14.55 -16.23
N THR A 15 -9.85 -13.56 -15.36
CA THR A 15 -9.29 -12.23 -15.69
C THR A 15 -7.84 -12.37 -16.16
N ALA A 16 -7.02 -13.13 -15.44
CA ALA A 16 -5.64 -13.41 -15.83
C ALA A 16 -5.54 -14.08 -17.21
N LYS A 17 -6.45 -15.01 -17.50
CA LYS A 17 -6.50 -15.65 -18.83
C LYS A 17 -6.86 -14.65 -19.94
N GLN A 18 -7.80 -13.72 -19.68
CA GLN A 18 -8.18 -12.68 -20.64
C GLN A 18 -7.01 -11.72 -20.96
N TYR A 19 -6.15 -11.46 -19.98
CA TYR A 19 -4.99 -10.59 -20.14
C TYR A 19 -3.68 -11.32 -20.46
N HIS A 20 -3.72 -12.64 -20.70
CA HIS A 20 -2.54 -13.46 -20.94
C HIS A 20 -1.52 -13.47 -19.77
N GLU A 21 -2.00 -13.34 -18.54
CA GLU A 21 -1.21 -13.25 -17.30
C GLU A 21 -1.37 -14.50 -16.42
N THR A 22 -1.73 -15.63 -17.01
CA THR A 22 -2.03 -16.88 -16.26
C THR A 22 -0.81 -17.37 -15.45
N GLU A 23 0.40 -17.22 -15.98
CA GLU A 23 1.64 -17.59 -15.26
C GLU A 23 1.84 -16.76 -14.00
N LEU A 24 1.59 -15.45 -14.07
CA LEU A 24 1.66 -14.55 -12.91
C LEU A 24 0.61 -14.93 -11.87
N TRP A 25 -0.60 -15.31 -12.32
CA TRP A 25 -1.65 -15.76 -11.43
C TRP A 25 -1.26 -17.08 -10.74
N ASP A 26 -0.78 -18.07 -11.50
CA ASP A 26 -0.39 -19.39 -10.96
C ASP A 26 0.78 -19.25 -9.97
N GLU A 27 1.76 -18.38 -10.24
CA GLU A 27 2.86 -18.09 -9.31
C GLU A 27 2.35 -17.40 -8.03
N SER A 28 1.49 -16.37 -8.17
CA SER A 28 0.88 -15.69 -7.04
C SER A 28 0.08 -16.65 -6.17
N PHE A 29 -0.72 -17.53 -6.78
CA PHE A 29 -1.51 -18.53 -6.07
C PHE A 29 -0.62 -19.50 -5.28
N ARG A 30 0.45 -20.02 -5.90
CA ARG A 30 1.41 -20.89 -5.23
C ARG A 30 2.03 -20.21 -4.02
N LEU A 31 2.44 -18.94 -4.15
CA LEU A 31 3.02 -18.16 -3.06
C LEU A 31 1.99 -17.89 -1.95
N ASN A 32 0.72 -17.70 -2.28
CA ASN A 32 -0.35 -17.53 -1.28
C ASN A 32 -0.56 -18.82 -0.48
N VAL A 33 -0.55 -19.98 -1.14
CA VAL A 33 -0.61 -21.29 -0.45
C VAL A 33 0.58 -21.52 0.47
N CYS A 34 1.79 -21.17 0.01
CA CYS A 34 2.99 -21.25 0.85
C CYS A 34 2.92 -20.30 2.05
N CYS A 35 2.42 -19.10 1.85
CA CYS A 35 2.22 -18.12 2.92
C CYS A 35 1.21 -18.62 3.98
N ALA A 36 0.08 -19.18 3.54
CA ALA A 36 -0.90 -19.76 4.47
C ALA A 36 -0.29 -20.86 5.35
N ARG A 37 0.47 -21.78 4.76
CA ARG A 37 1.19 -22.83 5.49
C ARG A 37 2.22 -22.26 6.45
N ALA A 38 2.97 -21.24 6.02
CA ALA A 38 3.96 -20.60 6.88
C ALA A 38 3.31 -19.91 8.10
N ILE A 39 2.10 -19.32 7.93
CA ILE A 39 1.32 -18.79 9.04
C ILE A 39 0.92 -19.90 10.01
N GLU A 40 0.38 -21.04 9.52
CA GLU A 40 0.02 -22.19 10.33
C GLU A 40 1.20 -22.74 11.11
N GLU A 41 2.35 -22.87 10.46
CA GLU A 41 3.60 -23.33 11.07
C GLU A 41 4.08 -22.35 12.15
N ALA A 42 4.10 -21.04 11.85
CA ALA A 42 4.49 -20.02 12.82
C ALA A 42 3.59 -20.02 14.06
N ILE A 43 2.28 -20.19 13.89
CA ILE A 43 1.32 -20.28 14.99
C ILE A 43 1.55 -21.56 15.80
N ARG A 44 1.70 -22.72 15.14
CA ARG A 44 1.90 -24.03 15.80
C ARG A 44 3.18 -24.07 16.60
N ASP A 45 4.27 -23.53 16.04
CA ASP A 45 5.61 -23.61 16.60
C ASP A 45 5.92 -22.42 17.53
N SER A 46 5.00 -21.46 17.65
CA SER A 46 5.13 -20.29 18.52
C SER A 46 5.21 -20.71 20.00
N PRO A 47 6.23 -20.27 20.75
CA PRO A 47 6.20 -20.36 22.20
C PRO A 47 4.94 -19.69 22.76
N ARG A 48 4.32 -20.33 23.76
CA ARG A 48 3.09 -19.81 24.36
C ARG A 48 3.35 -19.42 25.81
N ASP A 49 3.14 -18.15 26.10
CA ASP A 49 3.04 -17.67 27.47
C ASP A 49 1.57 -17.39 27.76
N ASP A 50 1.01 -17.97 28.83
CA ASP A 50 -0.39 -17.81 29.24
C ASP A 50 -1.42 -18.02 28.11
N ALA A 51 -1.18 -19.02 27.25
CA ALA A 51 -1.98 -19.36 26.08
C ALA A 51 -1.94 -18.30 24.93
N SER A 52 -1.09 -17.28 25.01
CA SER A 52 -0.92 -16.27 23.94
C SER A 52 0.20 -16.65 22.98
N LEU A 53 0.10 -16.23 21.72
CA LEU A 53 1.20 -16.32 20.77
C LEU A 53 2.37 -15.42 21.16
N SER A 54 3.60 -15.86 20.92
CA SER A 54 4.78 -15.00 21.05
C SER A 54 4.60 -13.70 20.27
N PRO A 55 5.05 -12.55 20.81
CA PRO A 55 4.95 -11.24 20.13
C PRO A 55 5.62 -11.21 18.74
N ASP A 56 6.61 -12.06 18.49
CA ASP A 56 7.36 -12.13 17.23
C ASP A 56 6.84 -13.23 16.27
N CYS A 57 5.69 -13.86 16.58
CA CYS A 57 5.17 -14.99 15.81
C CYS A 57 4.98 -14.63 14.32
N ALA A 58 4.50 -13.44 13.99
CA ALA A 58 4.29 -13.01 12.60
C ALA A 58 5.58 -12.59 11.88
N LYS A 59 6.65 -12.27 12.60
CA LYS A 59 7.84 -11.60 12.04
C LYS A 59 8.48 -12.35 10.87
N CYS A 60 8.78 -13.63 11.04
CA CYS A 60 9.38 -14.46 9.99
C CYS A 60 8.52 -14.54 8.73
N VAL A 61 7.20 -14.65 8.89
CA VAL A 61 6.26 -14.71 7.76
C VAL A 61 6.25 -13.38 7.01
N LEU A 62 6.21 -12.26 7.74
CA LEU A 62 6.21 -10.91 7.15
C LEU A 62 7.52 -10.62 6.41
N GLU A 63 8.66 -11.03 6.95
CA GLU A 63 9.98 -10.85 6.32
C GLU A 63 10.11 -11.65 5.02
N HIS A 64 9.46 -12.82 4.93
CA HIS A 64 9.56 -13.73 3.77
C HIS A 64 8.51 -13.46 2.69
N TYR A 65 7.26 -13.22 3.09
CA TYR A 65 6.13 -13.10 2.17
C TYR A 65 5.65 -11.66 1.99
N GLY A 66 6.07 -10.74 2.85
CA GLY A 66 5.60 -9.36 2.90
C GLY A 66 4.26 -9.18 3.60
N ILE A 67 3.98 -7.94 3.97
CA ILE A 67 2.73 -7.56 4.66
C ILE A 67 1.54 -7.69 3.71
N LYS A 68 1.66 -7.21 2.46
CA LYS A 68 0.55 -7.25 1.47
C LYS A 68 0.03 -8.67 1.25
N ARG A 69 0.92 -9.63 0.99
CA ARG A 69 0.54 -11.02 0.77
C ARG A 69 -0.04 -11.65 2.03
N THR A 70 0.60 -11.42 3.18
CA THR A 70 0.12 -11.93 4.46
C THR A 70 -1.28 -11.42 4.76
N MET A 71 -1.53 -10.10 4.60
CA MET A 71 -2.85 -9.50 4.74
C MET A 71 -3.87 -10.09 3.76
N TYR A 72 -3.48 -10.33 2.51
CA TYR A 72 -4.35 -10.92 1.51
C TYR A 72 -4.78 -12.34 1.89
N VAL A 73 -3.84 -13.20 2.30
CA VAL A 73 -4.10 -14.56 2.77
C VAL A 73 -4.98 -14.59 4.01
N LEU A 74 -4.68 -13.74 5.00
CA LEU A 74 -5.49 -13.64 6.22
C LEU A 74 -6.91 -13.15 5.93
N SER A 75 -7.10 -12.24 4.99
CA SER A 75 -8.43 -11.77 4.58
C SER A 75 -9.28 -12.87 3.97
N HIS A 76 -8.68 -13.75 3.17
CA HIS A 76 -9.36 -14.93 2.64
C HIS A 76 -9.74 -15.90 3.76
N SER A 77 -8.81 -16.17 4.68
CA SER A 77 -9.05 -17.03 5.83
C SER A 77 -10.21 -16.55 6.70
N VAL A 78 -10.26 -15.24 6.98
CA VAL A 78 -11.37 -14.62 7.74
C VAL A 78 -12.70 -14.73 7.00
N LYS A 79 -12.70 -14.61 5.68
CA LYS A 79 -13.93 -14.70 4.87
C LYS A 79 -14.60 -16.07 5.00
N GLU A 80 -13.80 -17.14 5.11
CA GLU A 80 -14.29 -18.50 5.30
C GLU A 80 -14.91 -18.74 6.70
N LEU A 81 -14.52 -17.94 7.71
CA LEU A 81 -15.01 -18.08 9.09
C LEU A 81 -16.45 -17.55 9.32
N GLY A 82 -17.06 -16.98 8.29
CA GLY A 82 -18.44 -16.55 8.28
C GLY A 82 -18.69 -15.11 8.76
N PRO A 83 -19.96 -14.64 8.62
CA PRO A 83 -20.30 -13.22 8.76
C PRO A 83 -20.06 -12.63 10.15
N GLN A 84 -20.20 -13.43 11.21
CA GLN A 84 -20.02 -12.95 12.58
C GLN A 84 -18.57 -12.54 12.89
N VAL A 85 -17.61 -13.28 12.34
CA VAL A 85 -16.19 -12.97 12.50
C VAL A 85 -15.81 -11.77 11.63
N GLN A 86 -16.35 -11.70 10.41
CA GLN A 86 -16.15 -10.57 9.49
C GLN A 86 -16.69 -9.25 10.05
N ALA A 87 -17.74 -9.30 10.88
CA ALA A 87 -18.37 -8.14 11.50
C ALA A 87 -17.60 -7.60 12.72
N SER A 88 -16.58 -8.31 13.23
CA SER A 88 -15.80 -7.78 14.35
C SER A 88 -15.07 -6.50 13.93
N PRO A 89 -15.09 -5.43 14.76
CA PRO A 89 -14.48 -4.14 14.40
C PRO A 89 -13.02 -4.26 13.97
N GLU A 90 -12.26 -5.09 14.68
CA GLU A 90 -10.82 -5.28 14.41
C GLU A 90 -10.56 -5.89 13.04
N ILE A 91 -11.42 -6.83 12.60
CA ILE A 91 -11.29 -7.50 11.30
C ILE A 91 -11.85 -6.63 10.19
N LYS A 92 -12.98 -5.96 10.44
CA LYS A 92 -13.63 -5.09 9.45
C LYS A 92 -12.74 -3.91 9.06
N GLU A 93 -12.14 -3.25 10.03
CA GLU A 93 -11.22 -2.13 9.82
C GLU A 93 -9.98 -2.58 9.03
N TRP A 94 -9.51 -3.78 9.31
CA TRP A 94 -8.32 -4.33 8.67
C TRP A 94 -8.58 -4.82 7.24
N SER A 95 -9.74 -5.39 6.95
CA SER A 95 -10.11 -5.88 5.62
C SER A 95 -10.56 -4.79 4.64
N ILE A 96 -10.73 -3.55 5.10
CA ILE A 96 -11.08 -2.40 4.26
C ILE A 96 -9.94 -2.15 3.26
N GLY A 97 -10.28 -2.24 1.98
CA GLY A 97 -9.35 -1.99 0.87
C GLY A 97 -8.65 -3.21 0.31
N ILE A 98 -8.78 -4.39 0.92
CA ILE A 98 -8.27 -5.63 0.32
C ILE A 98 -9.37 -6.20 -0.57
N LYS A 99 -9.16 -6.18 -1.89
CA LYS A 99 -10.01 -6.90 -2.83
C LYS A 99 -9.78 -8.39 -2.66
N THR A 100 -10.75 -9.08 -2.07
CA THR A 100 -10.77 -10.54 -2.10
C THR A 100 -11.32 -10.99 -3.44
N VAL A 101 -10.68 -11.96 -4.06
CA VAL A 101 -11.21 -12.58 -5.28
C VAL A 101 -12.54 -13.21 -4.92
N PRO A 102 -13.63 -12.93 -5.66
CA PRO A 102 -14.91 -13.63 -5.48
C PRO A 102 -14.69 -15.13 -5.60
N ASP A 103 -15.47 -15.93 -4.88
CA ASP A 103 -15.49 -17.38 -5.01
C ASP A 103 -15.44 -17.76 -6.48
N SER A 104 -14.30 -18.18 -6.92
CA SER A 104 -14.13 -18.53 -8.29
C SER A 104 -14.28 -20.03 -8.43
N GLU A 105 -14.67 -20.42 -9.61
CA GLU A 105 -14.95 -21.71 -10.19
C GLU A 105 -14.07 -22.88 -9.75
N TYR A 106 -13.05 -22.69 -8.91
CA TYR A 106 -12.03 -23.71 -8.65
C TYR A 106 -11.93 -24.19 -7.19
N GLY A 107 -12.72 -23.67 -6.25
CA GLY A 107 -12.88 -24.21 -4.88
C GLY A 107 -11.59 -24.49 -4.10
N ARG A 108 -10.46 -23.96 -4.52
CA ARG A 108 -9.17 -24.16 -3.85
C ARG A 108 -8.68 -22.83 -3.30
N TYR A 109 -8.92 -22.66 -2.01
CA TYR A 109 -8.49 -21.48 -1.29
C TYR A 109 -7.18 -21.72 -0.57
N PHE A 110 -6.37 -20.67 -0.49
CA PHE A 110 -5.25 -20.60 0.43
C PHE A 110 -5.78 -19.98 1.73
N THR A 111 -6.34 -20.80 2.60
CA THR A 111 -6.83 -20.41 3.92
C THR A 111 -5.92 -20.95 5.00
N VAL A 112 -5.88 -20.26 6.13
CA VAL A 112 -5.14 -20.66 7.33
C VAL A 112 -6.06 -21.52 8.19
N ASP A 113 -5.71 -22.77 8.43
CA ASP A 113 -6.44 -23.69 9.30
C ASP A 113 -5.84 -23.65 10.71
N THR A 114 -6.43 -22.85 11.57
CA THR A 114 -6.01 -22.67 12.97
C THR A 114 -7.18 -22.24 13.85
N ALA A 115 -6.97 -22.26 15.17
CA ALA A 115 -7.96 -21.76 16.12
C ALA A 115 -8.22 -20.26 15.89
N LEU A 116 -9.48 -19.84 15.98
CA LEU A 116 -9.88 -18.43 15.74
C LEU A 116 -9.14 -17.44 16.65
N ALA A 117 -8.86 -17.83 17.89
CA ALA A 117 -8.13 -16.98 18.83
C ALA A 117 -6.70 -16.71 18.34
N ASP A 118 -6.00 -17.75 17.86
CA ASP A 118 -4.64 -17.66 17.32
C ASP A 118 -4.62 -16.85 16.02
N LEU A 119 -5.59 -17.07 15.14
CA LEU A 119 -5.72 -16.29 13.92
C LEU A 119 -5.90 -14.79 14.21
N LYS A 120 -6.75 -14.45 15.17
CA LYS A 120 -6.95 -13.06 15.61
C LYS A 120 -5.67 -12.45 16.19
N ALA A 121 -4.93 -13.19 16.99
CA ALA A 121 -3.66 -12.73 17.55
C ALA A 121 -2.63 -12.49 16.45
N PHE A 122 -2.52 -13.38 15.47
CA PHE A 122 -1.63 -13.23 14.33
C PHE A 122 -2.01 -12.02 13.44
N ILE A 123 -3.31 -11.82 13.19
CA ILE A 123 -3.84 -10.63 12.51
C ILE A 123 -3.44 -9.36 13.28
N GLY A 124 -3.58 -9.36 14.60
CA GLY A 124 -3.18 -8.24 15.45
C GLY A 124 -1.70 -7.87 15.28
N GLN A 125 -0.81 -8.88 15.29
CA GLN A 125 0.62 -8.66 15.07
C GLN A 125 0.92 -8.12 13.66
N THR A 126 0.28 -8.66 12.63
CA THR A 126 0.41 -8.18 11.25
C THR A 126 -0.04 -6.72 11.12
N ARG A 127 -1.16 -6.37 11.77
CA ARG A 127 -1.68 -5.00 11.83
C ARG A 127 -0.70 -4.06 12.53
N THR A 128 -0.15 -4.46 13.67
CA THR A 128 0.85 -3.67 14.39
C THR A 128 2.08 -3.42 13.53
N ALA A 129 2.57 -4.45 12.81
CA ALA A 129 3.68 -4.31 11.89
C ALA A 129 3.38 -3.32 10.76
N TYR A 130 2.17 -3.36 10.17
CA TYR A 130 1.75 -2.39 9.16
C TYR A 130 1.66 -0.96 9.73
N GLN A 131 1.07 -0.79 10.90
CA GLN A 131 0.93 0.50 11.56
C GLN A 131 2.29 1.12 11.94
N SER A 132 3.28 0.28 12.30
CA SER A 132 4.63 0.73 12.64
C SER A 132 5.39 1.36 11.46
N LEU A 133 4.93 1.15 10.22
CA LEU A 133 5.47 1.83 9.03
C LEU A 133 5.12 3.33 9.01
N GLY A 134 4.12 3.75 9.78
CA GLY A 134 3.70 5.15 9.89
C GLY A 134 3.22 5.75 8.56
N LEU A 135 2.68 4.93 7.65
CA LEU A 135 2.23 5.38 6.34
C LEU A 135 1.06 6.34 6.47
N PHE A 136 1.02 7.33 5.59
CA PHE A 136 -0.14 8.22 5.45
C PHE A 136 -1.30 7.50 4.78
N ASP A 137 -2.52 7.85 5.21
CA ASP A 137 -3.77 7.40 4.62
C ASP A 137 -4.78 8.56 4.50
N HIS A 138 -6.05 8.27 4.29
CA HIS A 138 -7.12 9.27 4.21
C HIS A 138 -7.28 10.11 5.49
N ALA A 139 -6.89 9.60 6.66
CA ALA A 139 -7.05 10.30 7.93
C ALA A 139 -6.12 11.51 8.05
N GLN A 140 -5.01 11.51 7.32
CA GLN A 140 -4.07 12.63 7.26
C GLN A 140 -4.34 13.58 6.08
N CYS A 141 -5.40 13.34 5.30
CA CYS A 141 -5.78 14.20 4.18
C CYS A 141 -6.81 15.23 4.61
N ALA A 142 -6.57 16.50 4.30
CA ALA A 142 -7.54 17.59 4.49
C ALA A 142 -8.66 17.57 3.45
N LEU A 143 -8.36 17.08 2.23
CA LEU A 143 -9.28 17.07 1.09
C LEU A 143 -9.15 15.79 0.29
N GLY A 144 -10.25 15.30 -0.25
CA GLY A 144 -10.28 14.24 -1.25
C GLY A 144 -9.85 14.73 -2.63
N MET A 145 -9.57 13.79 -3.52
CA MET A 145 -9.09 14.07 -4.89
C MET A 145 -10.16 14.69 -5.81
N TYR A 146 -11.41 14.80 -5.37
CA TYR A 146 -12.53 15.32 -6.14
C TYR A 146 -13.16 16.58 -5.54
N ASP A 147 -12.62 17.09 -4.42
CA ASP A 147 -13.21 18.22 -3.70
C ASP A 147 -12.87 19.55 -4.36
N GLU A 148 -11.62 19.73 -4.80
CA GLU A 148 -11.15 20.94 -5.47
C GLU A 148 -9.95 20.65 -6.40
N ASP A 149 -9.45 21.71 -7.09
CA ASP A 149 -8.21 21.60 -7.89
C ASP A 149 -7.01 21.34 -6.98
N VAL A 150 -6.31 20.24 -7.27
CA VAL A 150 -5.16 19.79 -6.48
C VAL A 150 -3.81 20.24 -7.03
N LYS A 151 -3.79 21.04 -8.11
CA LYS A 151 -2.53 21.54 -8.68
C LYS A 151 -1.79 22.42 -7.66
N GLY A 152 -0.49 22.17 -7.50
CA GLY A 152 0.37 22.86 -6.52
C GLY A 152 0.22 22.36 -5.08
N LYS A 153 -0.61 21.34 -4.84
CA LYS A 153 -0.80 20.72 -3.53
C LYS A 153 0.03 19.47 -3.38
N VAL A 154 0.32 19.08 -2.14
CA VAL A 154 0.99 17.84 -1.78
C VAL A 154 -0.05 16.73 -1.68
N LEU A 155 0.12 15.69 -2.49
CA LEU A 155 -0.75 14.54 -2.55
C LEU A 155 -0.16 13.37 -1.79
N VAL A 156 -1.03 12.58 -1.16
CA VAL A 156 -0.69 11.33 -0.49
C VAL A 156 -0.95 10.17 -1.43
N MET A 157 0.08 9.44 -1.84
CA MET A 157 -0.07 8.24 -2.63
C MET A 157 -0.57 7.08 -1.78
N LYS A 158 -1.54 6.32 -2.29
CA LYS A 158 -2.06 5.15 -1.59
C LYS A 158 -0.97 4.07 -1.46
N PRO A 159 -0.84 3.43 -0.28
CA PRO A 159 0.06 2.28 -0.13
C PRO A 159 -0.21 1.15 -1.14
N SER A 160 -1.47 0.98 -1.57
CA SER A 160 -1.83 -0.02 -2.58
C SER A 160 -1.21 0.23 -3.96
N THR A 161 -0.91 1.47 -4.29
CA THR A 161 -0.27 1.87 -5.55
C THR A 161 1.23 1.58 -5.53
N LEU A 162 1.87 1.79 -4.38
CA LEU A 162 3.30 1.54 -4.21
C LEU A 162 3.60 0.05 -4.12
N LYS A 163 4.78 -0.36 -4.60
CA LYS A 163 5.34 -1.66 -4.25
C LYS A 163 5.66 -1.68 -2.76
N GLU A 164 5.54 -2.84 -2.13
CA GLU A 164 5.75 -2.95 -0.68
C GLU A 164 7.16 -2.55 -0.24
N GLU A 165 8.17 -2.86 -1.05
CA GLU A 165 9.55 -2.43 -0.81
C GLU A 165 9.76 -0.91 -0.87
N CYS A 166 8.78 -0.17 -1.39
CA CYS A 166 8.75 1.29 -1.47
C CYS A 166 7.81 1.91 -0.41
N TRP A 167 7.31 1.13 0.54
CA TRP A 167 6.44 1.65 1.59
C TRP A 167 7.23 2.50 2.58
N SER A 168 7.16 3.79 2.40
CA SER A 168 7.65 4.81 3.33
C SER A 168 6.89 6.11 3.12
N GLN A 169 6.89 6.99 4.12
CA GLN A 169 6.30 8.32 4.01
C GLN A 169 6.95 9.15 2.89
N GLU A 170 8.26 8.96 2.69
CA GLU A 170 9.01 9.67 1.65
C GLU A 170 8.48 9.35 0.24
N ASN A 171 8.13 8.10 -0.03
CA ASN A 171 7.61 7.68 -1.32
C ASN A 171 6.11 8.01 -1.51
N GLN A 172 5.41 8.38 -0.44
CA GLN A 172 3.99 8.71 -0.51
C GLN A 172 3.71 10.18 -0.85
N LEU A 173 4.66 11.11 -0.64
CA LEU A 173 4.40 12.54 -0.79
C LEU A 173 4.83 13.08 -2.15
N TRP A 174 3.85 13.58 -2.89
CA TRP A 174 4.00 14.01 -4.27
C TRP A 174 3.41 15.41 -4.47
N LEU A 175 4.18 16.34 -5.04
CA LEU A 175 3.70 17.66 -5.46
C LEU A 175 3.00 17.54 -6.81
N ALA A 176 1.69 17.85 -6.88
CA ALA A 176 0.97 17.90 -8.15
C ALA A 176 1.42 19.12 -8.98
N THR A 177 1.99 18.89 -10.15
CA THR A 177 2.49 19.95 -11.01
C THR A 177 1.51 20.30 -12.14
N GLY A 178 0.59 19.40 -12.50
CA GLY A 178 -0.43 19.63 -13.52
C GLY A 178 -1.11 18.36 -13.98
N GLY A 179 -1.81 18.46 -15.10
CA GLY A 179 -2.58 17.37 -15.70
C GLY A 179 -4.09 17.53 -15.52
N PHE A 180 -4.87 16.95 -16.44
CA PHE A 180 -6.34 17.04 -16.39
C PHE A 180 -6.95 16.38 -15.14
N GLY A 181 -6.20 15.48 -14.48
CA GLY A 181 -6.59 14.85 -13.24
C GLY A 181 -6.55 15.78 -12.02
N CYS A 182 -5.92 16.95 -12.11
CA CYS A 182 -5.91 17.93 -11.02
C CYS A 182 -7.26 18.62 -10.85
N ASP A 183 -7.97 18.90 -11.95
CA ASP A 183 -9.29 19.51 -11.91
C ASP A 183 -10.36 18.46 -11.57
N PRO A 184 -11.15 18.63 -10.49
CA PRO A 184 -12.21 17.68 -10.10
C PRO A 184 -13.29 17.50 -11.19
N LYS A 185 -13.51 18.53 -12.02
CA LYS A 185 -14.45 18.51 -13.14
C LYS A 185 -13.82 18.04 -14.45
N GLY A 186 -12.50 17.88 -14.46
CA GLY A 186 -11.74 17.42 -15.62
C GLY A 186 -12.12 16.00 -16.03
N ARG A 187 -12.29 15.76 -17.35
CA ARG A 187 -12.58 14.42 -17.88
C ARG A 187 -11.38 13.47 -17.86
N GLY A 188 -10.17 14.01 -17.77
CA GLY A 188 -8.93 13.23 -17.71
C GLY A 188 -8.56 12.87 -16.27
N ARG A 189 -7.89 11.72 -16.09
CA ARG A 189 -7.46 11.23 -14.77
C ARG A 189 -5.98 11.45 -14.50
N ALA A 190 -5.20 11.85 -15.52
CA ALA A 190 -3.76 11.97 -15.42
C ALA A 190 -3.35 13.17 -14.58
N ILE A 191 -2.49 12.92 -13.59
CA ILE A 191 -1.81 13.91 -12.76
C ILE A 191 -0.32 13.79 -13.02
N TYR A 192 0.33 14.90 -13.37
CA TYR A 192 1.79 15.00 -13.37
C TYR A 192 2.21 15.43 -11.97
N ALA A 193 3.11 14.69 -11.36
CA ALA A 193 3.55 14.98 -10.02
C ALA A 193 5.05 14.74 -9.85
N THR A 194 5.64 15.44 -8.88
CA THR A 194 7.03 15.31 -8.48
C THR A 194 7.09 14.71 -7.09
N CYS A 195 7.81 13.61 -6.91
CA CYS A 195 8.08 13.02 -5.61
C CYS A 195 8.90 14.00 -4.76
N LEU A 196 8.48 14.26 -3.52
CA LEU A 196 9.18 15.20 -2.66
C LEU A 196 10.54 14.68 -2.19
N SER A 197 10.71 13.36 -2.03
CA SER A 197 11.95 12.79 -1.50
C SER A 197 13.11 12.89 -2.48
N ASP A 198 12.93 12.49 -3.72
CA ASP A 198 13.98 12.32 -4.73
C ASP A 198 13.84 13.21 -5.96
N GLY A 199 12.69 13.90 -6.11
CA GLY A 199 12.40 14.77 -7.25
C GLY A 199 11.98 14.04 -8.51
N GLU A 200 11.69 12.72 -8.45
CA GLU A 200 11.18 11.96 -9.59
C GLU A 200 9.90 12.60 -10.12
N GLN A 201 9.85 12.79 -11.45
CA GLN A 201 8.67 13.32 -12.13
C GLN A 201 7.95 12.20 -12.87
N THR A 202 6.72 11.95 -12.51
CA THR A 202 5.95 10.84 -13.07
C THR A 202 4.50 11.22 -13.30
N ARG A 203 3.87 10.49 -14.23
CA ARG A 203 2.45 10.57 -14.51
C ARG A 203 1.71 9.49 -13.74
N TRP A 204 0.77 9.89 -12.89
CA TRP A 204 -0.11 9.03 -12.10
C TRP A 204 -1.57 9.18 -12.52
N ASN A 205 -2.43 8.29 -12.08
CA ASN A 205 -3.87 8.50 -12.14
C ASN A 205 -4.35 9.17 -10.85
N ARG A 206 -5.41 9.96 -10.93
CA ARG A 206 -6.07 10.57 -9.75
C ARG A 206 -6.41 9.54 -8.67
N GLU A 207 -6.79 8.34 -9.08
CA GLU A 207 -7.21 7.25 -8.20
C GLU A 207 -6.04 6.61 -7.43
N ASP A 208 -4.80 6.88 -7.84
CA ASP A 208 -3.60 6.40 -7.15
C ASP A 208 -3.34 7.15 -5.84
N PHE A 209 -3.99 8.31 -5.64
CA PHE A 209 -3.83 9.14 -4.47
C PHE A 209 -5.00 8.98 -3.49
N ALA A 210 -4.70 9.07 -2.19
CA ALA A 210 -5.68 9.10 -1.11
C ALA A 210 -6.36 10.46 -1.00
N GLY A 211 -5.61 11.55 -1.17
CA GLY A 211 -6.08 12.91 -1.06
C GLY A 211 -4.94 13.91 -1.01
N VAL A 212 -5.27 15.14 -0.65
CA VAL A 212 -4.33 16.23 -0.37
C VAL A 212 -3.93 16.15 1.09
N LEU A 213 -2.63 16.07 1.37
CA LEU A 213 -2.10 16.03 2.73
C LEU A 213 -2.51 17.31 3.49
N ASP A 214 -3.00 17.14 4.72
CA ASP A 214 -3.20 18.26 5.64
C ASP A 214 -1.83 18.81 6.08
N GLU A 215 -1.66 20.12 6.04
CA GLU A 215 -0.40 20.80 6.32
C GLU A 215 0.15 20.48 7.72
N GLN A 216 -0.71 20.18 8.69
CA GLN A 216 -0.28 19.81 10.04
C GLN A 216 0.51 18.50 10.09
N TYR A 217 0.35 17.61 9.09
CA TYR A 217 1.06 16.34 8.98
C TYR A 217 2.26 16.41 8.04
N LEU A 218 2.55 17.57 7.43
CA LEU A 218 3.67 17.71 6.50
C LEU A 218 5.00 17.64 7.27
N PRO A 219 5.85 16.60 7.07
CA PRO A 219 7.11 16.47 7.78
C PRO A 219 8.10 17.59 7.44
N GLU A 220 9.01 17.92 8.36
CA GLU A 220 10.01 18.98 8.15
C GLU A 220 10.84 18.77 6.87
N TRP A 221 11.31 17.53 6.61
CA TRP A 221 12.04 17.21 5.38
C TRP A 221 11.24 17.52 4.11
N ALA A 222 9.92 17.29 4.14
CA ALA A 222 9.03 17.55 3.01
C ALA A 222 8.76 19.05 2.84
N GLN A 223 8.70 19.82 3.95
CA GLN A 223 8.56 21.28 3.90
C GLN A 223 9.79 21.91 3.22
N GLU A 224 10.99 21.49 3.56
CA GLU A 224 12.24 21.95 2.95
C GLU A 224 12.27 21.66 1.45
N LYS A 225 11.92 20.44 1.05
CA LYS A 225 11.86 20.02 -0.37
C LYS A 225 10.80 20.80 -1.14
N LEU A 226 9.62 20.99 -0.54
CA LEU A 226 8.54 21.75 -1.13
C LEU A 226 8.92 23.22 -1.34
N ALA A 227 9.60 23.84 -0.37
CA ALA A 227 10.12 25.19 -0.49
C ALA A 227 11.13 25.30 -1.63
N ALA A 228 12.05 24.34 -1.75
CA ALA A 228 13.04 24.29 -2.84
C ALA A 228 12.38 24.14 -4.23
N LEU A 229 11.31 23.31 -4.34
CA LEU A 229 10.58 23.13 -5.60
C LEU A 229 9.74 24.35 -5.99
N ARG A 230 9.29 25.15 -5.03
CA ARG A 230 8.52 26.38 -5.23
C ARG A 230 9.38 27.62 -5.42
N ALA A 231 10.68 27.57 -5.07
CA ALA A 231 11.59 28.68 -5.27
C ALA A 231 11.68 29.05 -6.77
N PRO A 232 11.57 30.33 -7.12
CA PRO A 232 11.64 30.74 -8.52
C PRO A 232 13.02 30.38 -9.10
N LYS A 233 13.03 29.75 -10.27
CA LYS A 233 14.26 29.34 -11.00
C LYS A 233 15.21 30.50 -11.38
N GLN A 234 15.00 31.69 -10.85
CA GLN A 234 15.76 32.90 -11.19
C GLN A 234 17.21 32.92 -10.68
N GLU A 235 17.54 32.20 -9.60
CA GLU A 235 18.92 32.20 -9.08
C GLU A 235 19.89 31.32 -9.84
N GLN A 236 19.43 30.31 -10.57
CA GLN A 236 20.32 29.45 -11.36
C GLN A 236 20.79 30.07 -12.69
N ALA A 237 20.04 31.01 -13.25
CA ALA A 237 20.43 31.75 -14.45
C ALA A 237 21.56 32.75 -14.17
N VAL A 238 21.57 33.38 -13.01
CA VAL A 238 22.57 34.41 -12.65
C VAL A 238 23.95 33.76 -12.35
N GLN A 239 23.99 32.55 -11.78
CA GLN A 239 25.25 31.86 -11.54
C GLN A 239 25.89 31.29 -12.83
N ALA A 240 25.09 30.93 -13.83
CA ALA A 240 25.60 30.47 -15.14
C ALA A 240 26.20 31.63 -15.97
N GLU A 241 25.63 32.85 -15.90
CA GLU A 241 26.19 34.00 -16.59
C GLU A 241 27.51 34.52 -15.95
N VAL A 242 27.66 34.43 -14.64
CA VAL A 242 28.91 34.85 -13.96
C VAL A 242 30.05 33.89 -14.24
N MET A 243 29.79 32.61 -14.48
CA MET A 243 30.85 31.62 -14.84
C MET A 243 31.31 31.72 -16.32
N THR A 244 30.57 32.41 -17.16
CA THR A 244 30.94 32.56 -18.61
C THR A 244 31.73 33.85 -18.87
N MET A 245 31.94 34.71 -17.88
CA MET A 245 32.66 35.98 -17.96
C MET A 245 34.03 36.00 -17.25
N CYS A 246 34.61 34.85 -16.92
CA CYS A 246 35.96 34.73 -16.42
C CYS A 246 36.87 33.99 -17.35
#